data_58c564005bea5cbb7a2c10de05642e89
#
_entry.id   58c564005bea5cbb7a2c10de05642e89
#
_cell.length_a   1.000
_cell.length_b   1.000
_cell.length_c   1.000
_cell.angle_alpha   90.00
_cell.angle_beta   90.00
_cell.angle_gamma   90.00
#
_symmetry.space_group_name_H-M   'P 1'
#
loop_
_entity.id
_entity.type
_entity.pdbx_description
1 polymer ?
#
loop_
_entity_poly.entity_id
_entity_poly.type
_entity_poly.pdbx_seq_one_letter_code
_entity_poly.pdbx_strand_id
1 'polypeptide(L)'
;MSYLGAHLSSAGGFYKMGQAALSIGADTFQCFLRNPRGARAKTVDPSDVERLRVLLGENRFGPFVAHAPYIMNPCSKDEGIRGLAAEMMAGDLAVLEGLPGNYYNFHPGSHVGQGMETGCRMIADMLNAVLKPEQQTVVLLETMAGKGSEVGGRFEDLAAILSQVELSDKMGICLDTCHVSDAGYDIVHDLDGVLEDLDRVVGLDRLKAVHINDSMNPPGARKDRHAKIGEGTLGLETILAVIDHPALRHLPFILETPNDTPGHGRELAMLRQELEKRKSA
;
A
#
# COMPACT_ATOMS: atom_id res chain seq x y z
N MET A 1 -10.99 13.32 10.03
CA MET A 1 -11.62 12.98 8.73
C MET A 1 -10.65 12.03 8.05
N SER A 2 -11.13 10.88 7.55
CA SER A 2 -10.27 9.88 6.91
C SER A 2 -9.96 10.31 5.48
N TYR A 3 -8.73 10.12 5.04
CA TYR A 3 -8.35 10.33 3.65
C TYR A 3 -8.77 9.12 2.82
N LEU A 4 -9.55 9.33 1.77
CA LEU A 4 -10.05 8.26 0.89
C LEU A 4 -9.61 8.51 -0.55
N GLY A 5 -9.06 7.49 -1.18
CA GLY A 5 -8.58 7.58 -2.55
C GLY A 5 -8.57 6.25 -3.27
N ALA A 6 -7.99 6.24 -4.46
CA ALA A 6 -7.90 5.06 -5.29
C ALA A 6 -6.57 4.99 -6.04
N HIS A 7 -6.25 3.81 -6.56
CA HIS A 7 -5.10 3.64 -7.45
C HIS A 7 -5.38 4.29 -8.81
N LEU A 8 -4.55 5.26 -9.17
CA LEU A 8 -4.71 6.07 -10.38
C LEU A 8 -3.53 5.90 -11.35
N SER A 9 -3.81 6.09 -12.62
CA SER A 9 -2.79 6.03 -13.66
C SER A 9 -1.95 7.31 -13.72
N SER A 10 -0.64 7.16 -13.62
CA SER A 10 0.34 8.24 -13.88
C SER A 10 0.74 8.38 -15.36
N ALA A 11 0.11 7.64 -16.28
CA ALA A 11 0.49 7.61 -17.70
C ALA A 11 0.40 8.97 -18.39
N GLY A 12 -0.53 9.83 -17.98
CA GLY A 12 -0.71 11.18 -18.51
C GLY A 12 0.15 12.26 -17.87
N GLY A 13 0.98 11.93 -16.87
CA GLY A 13 1.75 12.85 -16.03
C GLY A 13 1.15 12.97 -14.62
N PHE A 14 1.98 13.49 -13.71
CA PHE A 14 1.63 13.59 -12.29
C PHE A 14 0.53 14.62 -12.03
N TYR A 15 0.60 15.79 -12.66
CA TYR A 15 -0.43 16.82 -12.50
C TYR A 15 -1.81 16.34 -12.97
N LYS A 16 -1.88 15.67 -14.14
CA LYS A 16 -3.14 15.10 -14.64
C LYS A 16 -3.69 14.02 -13.71
N MET A 17 -2.82 13.24 -13.09
CA MET A 17 -3.21 12.24 -12.09
C MET A 17 -3.83 12.93 -10.86
N GLY A 18 -3.22 14.01 -10.35
CA GLY A 18 -3.81 14.82 -9.28
C GLY A 18 -5.17 15.41 -9.65
N GLN A 19 -5.32 15.90 -10.89
CA GLN A 19 -6.63 16.35 -11.39
C GLN A 19 -7.66 15.22 -11.46
N ALA A 20 -7.24 14.01 -11.86
CA ALA A 20 -8.11 12.84 -11.85
C ALA A 20 -8.54 12.48 -10.43
N ALA A 21 -7.65 12.54 -9.44
CA ALA A 21 -7.99 12.34 -8.03
C ALA A 21 -9.08 13.32 -7.58
N LEU A 22 -8.90 14.61 -7.86
CA LEU A 22 -9.92 15.64 -7.54
C LEU A 22 -11.26 15.35 -8.22
N SER A 23 -11.24 14.93 -9.49
CA SER A 23 -12.47 14.70 -10.26
C SER A 23 -13.35 13.56 -9.71
N ILE A 24 -12.75 12.64 -8.96
CA ILE A 24 -13.47 11.52 -8.29
C ILE A 24 -13.72 11.78 -6.80
N GLY A 25 -13.43 12.99 -6.30
CA GLY A 25 -13.61 13.33 -4.90
C GLY A 25 -12.62 12.66 -3.95
N ALA A 26 -11.46 12.24 -4.45
CA ALA A 26 -10.39 11.70 -3.64
C ALA A 26 -9.59 12.80 -2.94
N ASP A 27 -9.09 12.54 -1.74
CA ASP A 27 -8.18 13.40 -0.97
C ASP A 27 -6.87 12.69 -0.57
N THR A 28 -6.64 11.53 -1.13
CA THR A 28 -5.38 10.78 -1.26
C THR A 28 -5.45 9.95 -2.53
N PHE A 29 -4.37 9.28 -2.91
CA PHE A 29 -4.37 8.32 -4.03
C PHE A 29 -3.15 7.42 -3.97
N GLN A 30 -3.12 6.41 -4.84
CA GLN A 30 -1.95 5.60 -5.11
C GLN A 30 -1.62 5.65 -6.60
N CYS A 31 -0.36 5.45 -6.94
CA CYS A 31 0.06 5.34 -8.34
C CYS A 31 1.33 4.51 -8.50
N PHE A 32 1.56 4.01 -9.71
CA PHE A 32 2.88 3.54 -10.11
C PHE A 32 3.73 4.70 -10.67
N LEU A 33 4.97 4.82 -10.22
CA LEU A 33 5.92 5.81 -10.77
C LEU A 33 6.51 5.36 -12.10
N ARG A 34 6.42 4.06 -12.41
CA ARG A 34 6.86 3.41 -13.65
C ARG A 34 5.79 2.45 -14.18
N ASN A 35 6.04 1.84 -15.33
CA ASN A 35 5.16 0.78 -15.82
C ASN A 35 5.13 -0.38 -14.80
N PRO A 36 3.96 -0.80 -14.29
CA PRO A 36 3.85 -1.87 -13.28
C PRO A 36 4.32 -3.25 -13.78
N ARG A 37 4.44 -3.43 -15.11
CA ARG A 37 4.93 -4.66 -15.75
C ARG A 37 6.31 -4.51 -16.40
N GLY A 38 7.04 -3.45 -16.04
CA GLY A 38 8.35 -3.17 -16.65
C GLY A 38 9.27 -2.44 -15.68
N ALA A 39 10.58 -2.68 -15.83
CA ALA A 39 11.61 -2.09 -14.98
C ALA A 39 11.99 -0.66 -15.39
N ARG A 40 11.72 -0.27 -16.65
CA ARG A 40 12.20 1.02 -17.17
C ARG A 40 11.60 2.19 -16.40
N ALA A 41 12.47 3.03 -15.84
CA ALA A 41 12.08 4.29 -15.23
C ALA A 41 11.44 5.20 -16.29
N LYS A 42 10.41 5.94 -15.88
CA LYS A 42 9.81 7.00 -16.68
C LYS A 42 10.66 8.27 -16.50
N THR A 43 10.91 9.00 -17.56
CA THR A 43 11.48 10.35 -17.43
C THR A 43 10.45 11.23 -16.73
N VAL A 44 10.79 11.72 -15.56
CA VAL A 44 9.93 12.59 -14.77
C VAL A 44 10.28 14.03 -15.11
N ASP A 45 9.28 14.82 -15.49
CA ASP A 45 9.43 16.26 -15.67
C ASP A 45 9.33 16.96 -14.30
N PRO A 46 10.39 17.63 -13.82
CA PRO A 46 10.36 18.34 -12.54
C PRO A 46 9.24 19.38 -12.44
N SER A 47 8.85 19.98 -13.56
CA SER A 47 7.76 20.98 -13.59
C SER A 47 6.39 20.31 -13.36
N ASP A 48 6.21 19.08 -13.81
CA ASP A 48 4.99 18.32 -13.60
C ASP A 48 4.87 17.84 -12.14
N VAL A 49 6.00 17.47 -11.52
CA VAL A 49 6.09 17.17 -10.08
C VAL A 49 5.73 18.39 -9.24
N GLU A 50 6.30 19.55 -9.55
CA GLU A 50 6.00 20.79 -8.83
C GLU A 50 4.52 21.18 -8.97
N ARG A 51 3.94 21.05 -10.15
CA ARG A 51 2.50 21.29 -10.37
C ARG A 51 1.63 20.36 -9.55
N LEU A 52 2.00 19.07 -9.44
CA LEU A 52 1.31 18.14 -8.54
C LEU A 52 1.44 18.62 -7.09
N ARG A 53 2.66 18.95 -6.63
CA ARG A 53 2.92 19.40 -5.26
C ARG A 53 2.05 20.59 -4.87
N VAL A 54 1.93 21.58 -5.75
CA VAL A 54 1.06 22.76 -5.56
C VAL A 54 -0.40 22.34 -5.47
N LEU A 55 -0.88 21.51 -6.42
CA LEU A 55 -2.26 21.02 -6.44
C LEU A 55 -2.61 20.29 -5.14
N LEU A 56 -1.73 19.40 -4.65
CA LEU A 56 -1.97 18.66 -3.41
C LEU A 56 -2.08 19.60 -2.20
N GLY A 57 -1.19 20.58 -2.11
CA GLY A 57 -1.20 21.58 -1.02
C GLY A 57 -2.46 22.46 -1.03
N GLU A 58 -2.85 22.97 -2.19
CA GLU A 58 -4.04 23.82 -2.34
C GLU A 58 -5.34 23.08 -2.01
N ASN A 59 -5.40 21.76 -2.23
CA ASN A 59 -6.60 20.95 -2.02
C ASN A 59 -6.53 20.11 -0.73
N ARG A 60 -5.54 20.31 0.12
CA ARG A 60 -5.38 19.65 1.43
C ARG A 60 -5.38 18.11 1.33
N PHE A 61 -4.72 17.59 0.32
CA PHE A 61 -4.54 16.14 0.21
C PHE A 61 -3.76 15.58 1.41
N GLY A 62 -4.17 14.40 1.85
CA GLY A 62 -3.35 13.57 2.73
C GLY A 62 -2.15 12.97 2.00
N PRO A 63 -1.29 12.22 2.71
CA PRO A 63 -0.21 11.50 2.07
C PRO A 63 -0.74 10.57 0.98
N PHE A 64 -0.05 10.54 -0.17
CA PHE A 64 -0.32 9.55 -1.20
C PHE A 64 0.70 8.41 -1.14
N VAL A 65 0.42 7.32 -1.84
CA VAL A 65 1.28 6.14 -1.90
C VAL A 65 1.80 5.96 -3.33
N ALA A 66 3.12 5.86 -3.49
CA ALA A 66 3.69 5.33 -4.72
C ALA A 66 3.88 3.83 -4.54
N HIS A 67 3.38 3.02 -5.47
CA HIS A 67 3.48 1.58 -5.40
C HIS A 67 4.60 1.05 -6.31
N ALA A 68 5.36 0.10 -5.81
CA ALA A 68 6.37 -0.60 -6.59
C ALA A 68 5.75 -1.43 -7.72
N PRO A 69 6.45 -1.63 -8.84
CA PRO A 69 5.93 -2.49 -9.91
C PRO A 69 5.84 -3.96 -9.48
N TYR A 70 4.83 -4.68 -9.98
CA TYR A 70 4.57 -6.09 -9.64
C TYR A 70 5.73 -7.06 -9.93
N ILE A 71 6.63 -6.68 -10.85
CA ILE A 71 7.79 -7.50 -11.18
C ILE A 71 8.91 -7.46 -10.13
N MET A 72 8.80 -6.55 -9.15
CA MET A 72 9.80 -6.41 -8.10
C MET A 72 9.77 -7.61 -7.16
N ASN A 73 10.89 -8.33 -7.06
CA ASN A 73 11.05 -9.44 -6.12
C ASN A 73 12.43 -9.41 -5.45
N PRO A 74 12.56 -8.70 -4.31
CA PRO A 74 13.82 -8.54 -3.62
C PRO A 74 14.35 -9.83 -2.98
N CYS A 75 13.52 -10.85 -2.83
CA CYS A 75 13.92 -12.15 -2.27
C CYS A 75 13.96 -13.29 -3.29
N SER A 76 14.07 -12.95 -4.59
CA SER A 76 14.30 -13.94 -5.63
C SER A 76 15.61 -14.68 -5.42
N LYS A 77 15.67 -15.97 -5.79
CA LYS A 77 16.95 -16.72 -5.86
C LYS A 77 17.89 -16.20 -6.97
N ASP A 78 17.34 -15.52 -7.97
CA ASP A 78 18.10 -14.91 -9.07
C ASP A 78 18.65 -13.55 -8.62
N GLU A 79 19.98 -13.42 -8.62
CA GLU A 79 20.69 -12.20 -8.18
C GLU A 79 20.40 -11.00 -9.11
N GLY A 80 20.23 -11.23 -10.41
CA GLY A 80 19.88 -10.17 -11.36
C GLY A 80 18.50 -9.59 -11.06
N ILE A 81 17.53 -10.42 -10.67
CA ILE A 81 16.18 -9.95 -10.26
C ILE A 81 16.27 -9.16 -8.96
N ARG A 82 17.08 -9.58 -7.98
CA ARG A 82 17.29 -8.81 -6.75
C ARG A 82 17.96 -7.46 -7.00
N GLY A 83 19.02 -7.45 -7.83
CA GLY A 83 19.69 -6.22 -8.24
C GLY A 83 18.75 -5.24 -8.92
N LEU A 84 17.92 -5.74 -9.84
CA LEU A 84 16.89 -4.96 -10.51
C LEU A 84 15.84 -4.39 -9.52
N ALA A 85 15.46 -5.16 -8.49
CA ALA A 85 14.54 -4.69 -7.45
C ALA A 85 15.15 -3.50 -6.67
N ALA A 86 16.42 -3.59 -6.29
CA ALA A 86 17.14 -2.51 -5.62
C ALA A 86 17.24 -1.24 -6.51
N GLU A 87 17.58 -1.39 -7.77
CA GLU A 87 17.65 -0.27 -8.73
C GLU A 87 16.29 0.40 -8.93
N MET A 88 15.21 -0.39 -9.03
CA MET A 88 13.85 0.14 -9.16
C MET A 88 13.45 0.95 -7.94
N MET A 89 13.65 0.41 -6.73
CA MET A 89 13.33 1.11 -5.48
C MET A 89 14.15 2.40 -5.34
N ALA A 90 15.45 2.34 -5.54
CA ALA A 90 16.32 3.53 -5.43
C ALA A 90 15.89 4.64 -6.41
N GLY A 91 15.54 4.26 -7.65
CA GLY A 91 15.06 5.20 -8.67
C GLY A 91 13.70 5.81 -8.33
N ASP A 92 12.78 5.03 -7.77
CA ASP A 92 11.45 5.52 -7.37
C ASP A 92 11.54 6.43 -6.13
N LEU A 93 12.36 6.08 -5.14
CA LEU A 93 12.61 6.92 -3.98
C LEU A 93 13.22 8.28 -4.37
N ALA A 94 14.15 8.29 -5.33
CA ALA A 94 14.72 9.54 -5.85
C ALA A 94 13.66 10.48 -6.48
N VAL A 95 12.62 9.93 -7.12
CA VAL A 95 11.49 10.72 -7.62
C VAL A 95 10.66 11.28 -6.47
N LEU A 96 10.42 10.49 -5.42
CA LEU A 96 9.60 10.87 -4.28
C LEU A 96 10.23 11.93 -3.39
N GLU A 97 11.55 12.12 -3.42
CA GLU A 97 12.20 13.24 -2.71
C GLU A 97 11.74 14.61 -3.24
N GLY A 98 11.21 14.68 -4.47
CA GLY A 98 10.51 15.87 -4.99
C GLY A 98 9.09 16.06 -4.45
N LEU A 99 8.56 15.07 -3.73
CA LEU A 99 7.20 15.03 -3.17
C LEU A 99 7.25 14.53 -1.72
N PRO A 100 7.88 15.29 -0.79
CA PRO A 100 8.12 14.84 0.58
C PRO A 100 6.81 14.59 1.35
N GLY A 101 6.89 13.71 2.36
CA GLY A 101 5.75 13.37 3.24
C GLY A 101 4.80 12.32 2.66
N ASN A 102 5.21 11.66 1.57
CA ASN A 102 4.46 10.57 0.95
C ASN A 102 5.14 9.21 1.19
N TYR A 103 4.48 8.13 0.78
CA TYR A 103 4.89 6.76 1.07
C TYR A 103 5.30 6.02 -0.21
N TYR A 104 6.22 5.07 -0.06
CA TYR A 104 6.54 4.09 -1.10
C TYR A 104 6.19 2.70 -0.60
N ASN A 105 5.19 2.06 -1.19
CA ASN A 105 4.71 0.74 -0.83
C ASN A 105 5.23 -0.33 -1.78
N PHE A 106 5.56 -1.51 -1.26
CA PHE A 106 5.97 -2.64 -2.09
C PHE A 106 5.56 -3.98 -1.50
N HIS A 107 5.26 -4.94 -2.38
CA HIS A 107 5.11 -6.34 -1.99
C HIS A 107 6.46 -6.91 -1.59
N PRO A 108 6.62 -7.53 -0.40
CA PRO A 108 7.89 -8.13 0.02
C PRO A 108 8.46 -9.15 -0.96
N GLY A 109 7.62 -9.74 -1.81
CA GLY A 109 8.01 -10.67 -2.86
C GLY A 109 7.83 -12.13 -2.47
N SER A 110 8.55 -13.01 -3.17
CA SER A 110 8.42 -14.46 -3.02
C SER A 110 9.80 -15.11 -2.92
N HIS A 111 10.00 -15.91 -1.86
CA HIS A 111 11.29 -16.57 -1.58
C HIS A 111 11.60 -17.76 -2.50
N VAL A 112 10.66 -18.18 -3.35
CA VAL A 112 10.84 -19.18 -4.40
C VAL A 112 11.58 -20.45 -3.91
N GLY A 113 11.11 -21.04 -2.79
CA GLY A 113 11.64 -22.27 -2.23
C GLY A 113 12.90 -22.12 -1.37
N GLN A 114 13.43 -20.90 -1.14
CA GLN A 114 14.63 -20.67 -0.29
C GLN A 114 14.31 -20.65 1.21
N GLY A 115 13.04 -20.61 1.58
CA GLY A 115 12.55 -20.54 2.97
C GLY A 115 12.30 -19.09 3.41
N MET A 116 11.39 -18.95 4.38
CA MET A 116 10.90 -17.65 4.86
C MET A 116 12.03 -16.82 5.48
N GLU A 117 12.84 -17.40 6.36
CA GLU A 117 13.96 -16.72 7.01
C GLU A 117 14.94 -16.12 5.99
N THR A 118 15.31 -16.91 4.96
CA THR A 118 16.17 -16.44 3.87
C THR A 118 15.50 -15.30 3.08
N GLY A 119 14.19 -15.42 2.80
CA GLY A 119 13.44 -14.39 2.12
C GLY A 119 13.41 -13.07 2.90
N CYS A 120 13.09 -13.12 4.19
CA CYS A 120 13.08 -11.93 5.07
C CYS A 120 14.46 -11.25 5.12
N ARG A 121 15.53 -12.03 5.26
CA ARG A 121 16.90 -11.50 5.28
C ARG A 121 17.26 -10.82 3.96
N MET A 122 16.97 -11.43 2.82
CA MET A 122 17.26 -10.83 1.50
C MET A 122 16.52 -9.52 1.27
N ILE A 123 15.29 -9.41 1.77
CA ILE A 123 14.51 -8.17 1.70
C ILE A 123 15.17 -7.09 2.57
N ALA A 124 15.56 -7.44 3.80
CA ALA A 124 16.25 -6.52 4.71
C ALA A 124 17.61 -6.08 4.15
N ASP A 125 18.38 -6.99 3.55
CA ASP A 125 19.65 -6.68 2.90
C ASP A 125 19.47 -5.66 1.76
N MET A 126 18.44 -5.82 0.92
CA MET A 126 18.10 -4.84 -0.12
C MET A 126 17.73 -3.48 0.50
N LEU A 127 16.88 -3.46 1.51
CA LEU A 127 16.47 -2.23 2.19
C LEU A 127 17.69 -1.51 2.81
N ASN A 128 18.58 -2.22 3.47
CA ASN A 128 19.81 -1.66 4.03
C ASN A 128 20.76 -1.08 2.95
N ALA A 129 20.73 -1.65 1.75
CA ALA A 129 21.53 -1.14 0.63
C ALA A 129 20.91 0.10 -0.04
N VAL A 130 19.58 0.28 0.02
CA VAL A 130 18.86 1.31 -0.74
C VAL A 130 18.46 2.50 0.12
N LEU A 131 18.06 2.29 1.38
CA LEU A 131 17.60 3.35 2.27
C LEU A 131 18.72 4.32 2.62
N LYS A 132 18.37 5.59 2.81
CA LYS A 132 19.32 6.65 3.15
C LYS A 132 18.86 7.41 4.40
N PRO A 133 19.79 7.83 5.27
CA PRO A 133 19.46 8.57 6.50
C PRO A 133 18.67 9.87 6.23
N GLU A 134 19.04 10.58 5.17
CA GLU A 134 18.43 11.85 4.77
C GLU A 134 17.07 11.71 4.08
N GLN A 135 16.67 10.50 3.68
CA GLN A 135 15.42 10.21 2.99
C GLN A 135 14.20 10.67 3.81
N GLN A 136 13.25 11.33 3.14
CA GLN A 136 12.00 11.75 3.77
C GLN A 136 10.84 10.79 3.52
N THR A 137 10.91 10.04 2.42
CA THR A 137 9.90 9.04 2.07
C THR A 137 9.97 7.83 3.02
N VAL A 138 8.85 7.47 3.64
CA VAL A 138 8.75 6.22 4.41
C VAL A 138 8.41 5.07 3.45
N VAL A 139 9.17 3.97 3.55
CA VAL A 139 8.96 2.76 2.74
C VAL A 139 8.06 1.79 3.49
N LEU A 140 7.01 1.30 2.84
CA LEU A 140 6.02 0.43 3.43
C LEU A 140 6.16 -1.00 2.92
N LEU A 141 6.21 -1.94 3.85
CA LEU A 141 6.00 -3.36 3.58
C LEU A 141 4.48 -3.63 3.55
N GLU A 142 3.99 -4.20 2.46
CA GLU A 142 2.60 -4.57 2.38
C GLU A 142 2.33 -5.92 3.06
N THR A 143 1.19 -6.04 3.76
CA THR A 143 0.68 -7.34 4.19
C THR A 143 0.24 -8.14 2.97
N MET A 144 0.60 -9.43 2.91
CA MET A 144 0.34 -10.29 1.75
C MET A 144 -0.66 -11.40 2.07
N ALA A 145 -1.27 -11.96 1.02
CA ALA A 145 -2.21 -13.07 1.16
C ALA A 145 -1.55 -14.41 1.53
N GLY A 146 -0.21 -14.50 1.48
CA GLY A 146 0.53 -15.72 1.77
C GLY A 146 0.40 -16.78 0.68
N LYS A 147 0.22 -16.37 -0.58
CA LYS A 147 0.09 -17.25 -1.73
C LYS A 147 1.42 -17.93 -2.07
N GLY A 148 1.45 -19.25 -2.08
CA GLY A 148 2.64 -20.03 -2.44
C GLY A 148 3.82 -19.75 -1.51
N SER A 149 4.84 -19.06 -2.01
CA SER A 149 6.05 -18.69 -1.27
C SER A 149 6.18 -17.17 -1.04
N GLU A 150 5.06 -16.45 -1.05
CA GLU A 150 5.03 -15.02 -0.69
C GLU A 150 5.51 -14.81 0.74
N VAL A 151 6.31 -13.74 0.92
CA VAL A 151 6.74 -13.24 2.22
C VAL A 151 5.77 -12.13 2.65
N GLY A 152 5.45 -12.05 3.94
CA GLY A 152 4.54 -11.02 4.48
C GLY A 152 3.09 -11.48 4.64
N GLY A 153 2.81 -12.79 4.47
CA GLY A 153 1.50 -13.38 4.76
C GLY A 153 1.19 -13.49 6.27
N ARG A 154 2.19 -13.25 7.11
CA ARG A 154 2.05 -13.19 8.57
C ARG A 154 2.70 -11.92 9.10
N PHE A 155 2.16 -11.36 10.16
CA PHE A 155 2.76 -10.17 10.79
C PHE A 155 4.19 -10.44 11.29
N GLU A 156 4.48 -11.66 11.72
CA GLU A 156 5.84 -12.07 12.11
C GLU A 156 6.85 -12.01 10.95
N ASP A 157 6.41 -12.22 9.72
CA ASP A 157 7.30 -12.09 8.55
C ASP A 157 7.72 -10.62 8.36
N LEU A 158 6.77 -9.67 8.53
CA LEU A 158 7.05 -8.23 8.47
C LEU A 158 7.96 -7.80 9.63
N ALA A 159 7.68 -8.26 10.85
CA ALA A 159 8.52 -8.00 12.02
C ALA A 159 9.94 -8.55 11.84
N ALA A 160 10.08 -9.75 11.25
CA ALA A 160 11.37 -10.35 10.96
C ALA A 160 12.21 -9.54 9.95
N ILE A 161 11.54 -8.91 8.95
CA ILE A 161 12.21 -8.00 8.02
C ILE A 161 12.64 -6.73 8.77
N LEU A 162 11.67 -6.06 9.43
CA LEU A 162 11.87 -4.77 10.09
C LEU A 162 12.99 -4.82 11.16
N SER A 163 13.10 -5.94 11.89
CA SER A 163 14.13 -6.11 12.91
C SER A 163 15.56 -6.20 12.36
N GLN A 164 15.73 -6.42 11.07
CA GLN A 164 17.02 -6.52 10.37
C GLN A 164 17.34 -5.26 9.55
N VAL A 165 16.43 -4.28 9.50
CA VAL A 165 16.66 -3.01 8.78
C VAL A 165 17.29 -1.99 9.70
N GLU A 166 18.49 -1.49 9.33
CA GLU A 166 19.27 -0.52 10.12
C GLU A 166 18.55 0.81 10.26
N LEU A 167 17.93 1.31 9.18
CA LEU A 167 17.13 2.55 9.15
C LEU A 167 15.64 2.24 9.34
N SER A 168 15.30 1.52 10.40
CA SER A 168 13.92 1.07 10.64
C SER A 168 12.94 2.21 10.92
N ASP A 169 13.40 3.41 11.26
CA ASP A 169 12.61 4.64 11.36
C ASP A 169 12.10 5.13 9.99
N LYS A 170 12.74 4.72 8.88
CA LYS A 170 12.30 4.97 7.51
C LYS A 170 11.32 3.91 6.99
N MET A 171 10.93 2.95 7.83
CA MET A 171 10.06 1.86 7.47
C MET A 171 8.69 1.95 8.15
N GLY A 172 7.67 1.52 7.43
CA GLY A 172 6.33 1.31 7.93
C GLY A 172 5.70 0.09 7.27
N ILE A 173 4.40 -0.07 7.46
CA ILE A 173 3.61 -1.12 6.81
C ILE A 173 2.38 -0.51 6.14
N CYS A 174 1.89 -1.20 5.11
CA CYS A 174 0.59 -1.01 4.49
C CYS A 174 -0.25 -2.26 4.75
N LEU A 175 -1.43 -2.10 5.34
CA LEU A 175 -2.36 -3.20 5.55
C LEU A 175 -3.33 -3.26 4.36
N ASP A 176 -3.42 -4.41 3.69
CA ASP A 176 -4.45 -4.66 2.69
C ASP A 176 -5.54 -5.56 3.29
N THR A 177 -6.81 -5.11 3.24
CA THR A 177 -7.94 -5.82 3.83
C THR A 177 -8.23 -7.16 3.16
N CYS A 178 -8.07 -7.24 1.83
CA CYS A 178 -8.20 -8.50 1.09
C CYS A 178 -7.06 -9.47 1.47
N HIS A 179 -5.81 -8.97 1.50
CA HIS A 179 -4.65 -9.81 1.79
C HIS A 179 -4.69 -10.40 3.20
N VAL A 180 -4.99 -9.60 4.22
CA VAL A 180 -5.04 -10.12 5.60
C VAL A 180 -6.17 -11.12 5.79
N SER A 181 -7.33 -10.92 5.15
CA SER A 181 -8.42 -11.89 5.16
C SER A 181 -8.02 -13.18 4.43
N ASP A 182 -7.44 -13.06 3.24
CA ASP A 182 -6.97 -14.21 2.45
C ASP A 182 -5.81 -14.97 3.16
N ALA A 183 -5.02 -14.28 3.99
CA ALA A 183 -4.00 -14.88 4.85
C ALA A 183 -4.57 -15.62 6.06
N GLY A 184 -5.83 -15.35 6.45
CA GLY A 184 -6.56 -16.04 7.51
C GLY A 184 -6.81 -15.21 8.77
N TYR A 185 -6.54 -13.92 8.74
CA TYR A 185 -6.93 -12.99 9.83
C TYR A 185 -8.43 -12.66 9.73
N ASP A 186 -9.15 -12.77 10.84
CA ASP A 186 -10.62 -12.56 10.88
C ASP A 186 -10.98 -11.07 11.08
N ILE A 187 -10.74 -10.25 10.07
CA ILE A 187 -11.10 -8.82 10.12
C ILE A 187 -12.62 -8.57 10.04
N VAL A 188 -13.41 -9.60 9.73
CA VAL A 188 -14.88 -9.50 9.62
C VAL A 188 -15.53 -9.55 11.00
N HIS A 189 -15.08 -10.48 11.88
CA HIS A 189 -15.71 -10.71 13.15
C HIS A 189 -14.85 -10.26 14.34
N ASP A 190 -13.54 -10.05 14.16
CA ASP A 190 -12.58 -9.70 15.21
C ASP A 190 -11.52 -8.70 14.73
N LEU A 191 -11.96 -7.56 14.18
CA LEU A 191 -11.04 -6.51 13.74
C LEU A 191 -10.13 -6.01 14.86
N ASP A 192 -10.68 -5.80 16.07
CA ASP A 192 -9.91 -5.35 17.24
C ASP A 192 -8.81 -6.35 17.58
N GLY A 193 -9.11 -7.64 17.64
CA GLY A 193 -8.11 -8.68 17.91
C GLY A 193 -7.04 -8.77 16.83
N VAL A 194 -7.38 -8.56 15.55
CA VAL A 194 -6.37 -8.49 14.47
C VAL A 194 -5.46 -7.28 14.63
N LEU A 195 -6.00 -6.11 15.01
CA LEU A 195 -5.20 -4.90 15.24
C LEU A 195 -4.34 -5.01 16.51
N GLU A 196 -4.84 -5.65 17.58
CA GLU A 196 -4.04 -5.98 18.77
C GLU A 196 -2.88 -6.92 18.46
N ASP A 197 -3.11 -7.94 17.61
CA ASP A 197 -2.05 -8.84 17.16
C ASP A 197 -1.01 -8.10 16.31
N LEU A 198 -1.44 -7.22 15.40
CA LEU A 198 -0.55 -6.36 14.62
C LEU A 198 0.29 -5.44 15.52
N ASP A 199 -0.34 -4.81 16.52
CA ASP A 199 0.35 -3.93 17.47
C ASP A 199 1.40 -4.70 18.28
N ARG A 200 1.03 -5.86 18.79
CA ARG A 200 1.93 -6.73 19.57
C ARG A 200 3.13 -7.22 18.78
N VAL A 201 2.96 -7.53 17.49
CA VAL A 201 4.00 -8.17 16.65
C VAL A 201 4.86 -7.15 15.93
N VAL A 202 4.26 -6.09 15.40
CA VAL A 202 4.93 -5.10 14.54
C VAL A 202 4.96 -3.71 15.16
N GLY A 203 3.92 -3.34 15.89
CA GLY A 203 3.64 -1.99 16.37
C GLY A 203 2.65 -1.27 15.45
N LEU A 204 1.52 -0.84 16.01
CA LEU A 204 0.46 -0.18 15.25
C LEU A 204 0.86 1.22 14.75
N ASP A 205 1.83 1.85 15.42
CA ASP A 205 2.44 3.11 14.99
C ASP A 205 3.22 3.02 13.66
N ARG A 206 3.60 1.80 13.25
CA ARG A 206 4.23 1.53 11.95
C ARG A 206 3.22 1.43 10.81
N LEU A 207 1.94 1.28 11.09
CA LEU A 207 0.90 1.29 10.06
C LEU A 207 0.71 2.72 9.52
N LYS A 208 0.95 2.91 8.22
CA LYS A 208 0.97 4.23 7.57
C LYS A 208 -0.07 4.37 6.47
N ALA A 209 -0.55 3.29 5.90
CA ALA A 209 -1.57 3.28 4.86
C ALA A 209 -2.41 2.00 4.93
N VAL A 210 -3.62 2.06 4.39
CA VAL A 210 -4.51 0.91 4.29
C VAL A 210 -5.04 0.81 2.87
N HIS A 211 -4.84 -0.34 2.23
CA HIS A 211 -5.57 -0.69 1.01
C HIS A 211 -6.93 -1.27 1.43
N ILE A 212 -8.00 -0.65 0.96
CA ILE A 212 -9.37 -1.09 1.24
C ILE A 212 -9.93 -1.80 0.02
N ASN A 213 -9.87 -3.12 0.06
CA ASN A 213 -10.32 -4.01 -0.99
C ASN A 213 -11.26 -5.07 -0.40
N ASP A 214 -12.35 -5.37 -1.08
CA ASP A 214 -13.12 -6.56 -0.77
C ASP A 214 -12.46 -7.79 -1.40
N SER A 215 -12.74 -9.00 -0.91
CA SER A 215 -12.14 -10.22 -1.44
C SER A 215 -13.15 -11.09 -2.18
N MET A 216 -12.74 -11.63 -3.34
CA MET A 216 -13.51 -12.65 -4.06
C MET A 216 -13.45 -14.03 -3.40
N ASN A 217 -12.61 -14.22 -2.38
CA ASN A 217 -12.30 -15.50 -1.79
C ASN A 217 -12.78 -15.58 -0.33
N PRO A 218 -13.06 -16.77 0.20
CA PRO A 218 -13.27 -16.94 1.63
C PRO A 218 -11.98 -16.68 2.43
N PRO A 219 -12.07 -16.27 3.71
CA PRO A 219 -10.92 -16.09 4.58
C PRO A 219 -9.97 -17.30 4.57
N GLY A 220 -8.67 -17.04 4.56
CA GLY A 220 -7.63 -18.08 4.54
C GLY A 220 -7.40 -18.74 3.17
N ALA A 221 -7.99 -18.25 2.10
CA ALA A 221 -7.87 -18.83 0.77
C ALA A 221 -6.48 -18.72 0.14
N ARG A 222 -5.67 -17.76 0.57
CA ARG A 222 -4.31 -17.46 0.07
C ARG A 222 -4.26 -17.24 -1.44
N LYS A 223 -5.12 -16.34 -1.95
CA LYS A 223 -5.27 -16.16 -3.41
C LYS A 223 -5.04 -14.75 -3.92
N ASP A 224 -5.36 -13.73 -3.15
CA ASP A 224 -5.25 -12.34 -3.58
C ASP A 224 -6.08 -12.07 -4.87
N ARG A 225 -7.36 -11.78 -4.67
CA ARG A 225 -8.30 -11.38 -5.73
C ARG A 225 -9.28 -10.36 -5.18
N HIS A 226 -9.05 -9.12 -5.54
CA HIS A 226 -9.90 -7.99 -5.13
C HIS A 226 -11.28 -8.07 -5.77
N ALA A 227 -12.32 -7.86 -4.98
CA ALA A 227 -13.68 -7.57 -5.42
C ALA A 227 -13.97 -6.08 -5.24
N LYS A 228 -15.02 -5.60 -5.87
CA LYS A 228 -15.55 -4.27 -5.58
C LYS A 228 -16.15 -4.23 -4.19
N ILE A 229 -16.14 -3.06 -3.58
CA ILE A 229 -16.64 -2.90 -2.21
C ILE A 229 -18.10 -3.35 -2.09
N GLY A 230 -18.35 -4.30 -1.19
CA GLY A 230 -19.66 -4.91 -0.95
C GLY A 230 -20.06 -6.01 -1.92
N GLU A 231 -19.23 -6.37 -2.90
CA GLU A 231 -19.47 -7.45 -3.84
C GLU A 231 -18.66 -8.73 -3.50
N GLY A 232 -17.86 -8.71 -2.45
CA GLY A 232 -17.01 -9.81 -2.01
C GLY A 232 -17.42 -10.40 -0.67
N THR A 233 -16.49 -11.13 -0.05
CA THR A 233 -16.71 -11.87 1.19
C THR A 233 -16.50 -11.07 2.47
N LEU A 234 -15.79 -9.93 2.37
CA LEU A 234 -15.64 -8.98 3.49
C LEU A 234 -16.90 -8.15 3.68
N GLY A 235 -17.47 -7.66 2.58
CA GLY A 235 -18.66 -6.85 2.58
C GLY A 235 -18.44 -5.39 3.01
N LEU A 236 -19.43 -4.55 2.71
CA LEU A 236 -19.39 -3.11 2.97
C LEU A 236 -19.19 -2.78 4.44
N GLU A 237 -19.88 -3.49 5.35
CA GLU A 237 -19.83 -3.20 6.79
C GLU A 237 -18.43 -3.36 7.38
N THR A 238 -17.69 -4.38 6.96
CA THR A 238 -16.29 -4.58 7.40
C THR A 238 -15.39 -3.46 6.90
N ILE A 239 -15.51 -3.08 5.64
CA ILE A 239 -14.73 -1.96 5.07
C ILE A 239 -15.01 -0.65 5.81
N LEU A 240 -16.29 -0.36 6.10
CA LEU A 240 -16.66 0.82 6.88
C LEU A 240 -16.13 0.76 8.32
N ALA A 241 -16.13 -0.42 8.95
CA ALA A 241 -15.54 -0.60 10.28
C ALA A 241 -14.04 -0.32 10.28
N VAL A 242 -13.30 -0.78 9.27
CA VAL A 242 -11.87 -0.49 9.11
C VAL A 242 -11.63 1.01 8.94
N ILE A 243 -12.38 1.69 8.06
CA ILE A 243 -12.18 3.13 7.80
C ILE A 243 -12.50 3.98 9.05
N ASP A 244 -13.54 3.62 9.80
CA ASP A 244 -14.01 4.41 10.96
C ASP A 244 -13.33 4.00 12.27
N HIS A 245 -12.48 2.97 12.24
CA HIS A 245 -11.80 2.49 13.45
C HIS A 245 -10.94 3.60 14.08
N PRO A 246 -11.05 3.87 15.38
CA PRO A 246 -10.36 4.99 16.05
C PRO A 246 -8.85 5.00 15.85
N ALA A 247 -8.22 3.82 15.81
CA ALA A 247 -6.79 3.68 15.62
C ALA A 247 -6.35 3.87 14.15
N LEU A 248 -7.27 3.77 13.17
CA LEU A 248 -6.95 3.79 11.74
C LEU A 248 -7.40 5.06 11.02
N ARG A 249 -8.48 5.69 11.45
CA ARG A 249 -9.18 6.80 10.76
C ARG A 249 -8.32 8.01 10.38
N HIS A 250 -7.08 8.09 10.87
CA HIS A 250 -6.13 9.16 10.53
C HIS A 250 -5.23 8.80 9.33
N LEU A 251 -5.29 7.56 8.87
CA LEU A 251 -4.47 7.04 7.78
C LEU A 251 -5.09 7.32 6.40
N PRO A 252 -4.31 7.28 5.32
CA PRO A 252 -4.83 7.20 3.97
C PRO A 252 -5.38 5.80 3.67
N PHE A 253 -6.60 5.75 3.12
CA PHE A 253 -7.29 4.54 2.66
C PHE A 253 -7.40 4.57 1.14
N ILE A 254 -6.97 3.51 0.48
CA ILE A 254 -6.81 3.47 -0.97
C ILE A 254 -7.52 2.24 -1.54
N LEU A 255 -8.40 2.49 -2.51
CA LEU A 255 -9.07 1.46 -3.31
C LEU A 255 -8.15 0.94 -4.40
N GLU A 256 -8.03 -0.39 -4.50
CA GLU A 256 -7.44 -1.10 -5.62
C GLU A 256 -8.44 -2.06 -6.28
N THR A 257 -9.70 -1.80 -6.06
CA THR A 257 -10.82 -2.58 -6.59
C THR A 257 -10.79 -2.60 -8.13
N PRO A 258 -11.37 -3.66 -8.77
CA PRO A 258 -11.36 -3.80 -10.22
C PRO A 258 -12.35 -2.84 -10.89
N ASN A 259 -12.06 -1.53 -10.80
CA ASN A 259 -12.85 -0.45 -11.36
C ASN A 259 -12.03 0.42 -12.32
N ASP A 260 -12.73 1.17 -13.16
CA ASP A 260 -12.17 2.34 -13.85
C ASP A 260 -12.22 3.58 -12.93
N THR A 261 -11.60 4.69 -13.34
CA THR A 261 -11.56 5.92 -12.54
C THR A 261 -12.96 6.42 -12.15
N PRO A 262 -13.98 6.48 -13.04
CA PRO A 262 -15.34 6.81 -12.64
C PRO A 262 -15.96 5.79 -11.67
N GLY A 263 -15.64 4.52 -11.78
CA GLY A 263 -16.07 3.47 -10.86
C GLY A 263 -15.54 3.69 -9.45
N HIS A 264 -14.23 3.97 -9.32
CA HIS A 264 -13.64 4.38 -8.04
C HIS A 264 -14.33 5.61 -7.46
N GLY A 265 -14.67 6.61 -8.29
CA GLY A 265 -15.43 7.79 -7.84
C GLY A 265 -16.80 7.42 -7.23
N ARG A 266 -17.49 6.44 -7.80
CA ARG A 266 -18.77 5.95 -7.23
C ARG A 266 -18.55 5.21 -5.90
N GLU A 267 -17.52 4.38 -5.79
CA GLU A 267 -17.18 3.72 -4.52
C GLU A 267 -16.79 4.73 -3.43
N LEU A 268 -15.95 5.72 -3.74
CA LEU A 268 -15.58 6.76 -2.78
C LEU A 268 -16.81 7.57 -2.31
N ALA A 269 -17.71 7.93 -3.21
CA ALA A 269 -18.94 8.63 -2.87
C ALA A 269 -19.85 7.78 -1.97
N MET A 270 -20.01 6.50 -2.28
CA MET A 270 -20.75 5.54 -1.45
C MET A 270 -20.16 5.42 -0.06
N LEU A 271 -18.83 5.19 0.04
CA LEU A 271 -18.15 5.07 1.34
C LEU A 271 -18.34 6.33 2.20
N ARG A 272 -18.17 7.53 1.62
CA ARG A 272 -18.39 8.78 2.34
C ARG A 272 -19.83 8.93 2.83
N GLN A 273 -20.80 8.59 2.00
CA GLN A 273 -22.23 8.64 2.37
C GLN A 273 -22.55 7.70 3.54
N GLU A 274 -22.05 6.47 3.51
CA GLU A 274 -22.31 5.51 4.58
C GLU A 274 -21.60 5.88 5.89
N LEU A 275 -20.36 6.40 5.81
CA LEU A 275 -19.64 6.92 6.97
C LEU A 275 -20.37 8.12 7.63
N GLU A 276 -20.97 9.02 6.86
CA GLU A 276 -21.76 10.13 7.40
C GLU A 276 -23.05 9.65 8.09
N LYS A 277 -23.72 8.63 7.54
CA LYS A 277 -24.89 8.00 8.20
C LYS A 277 -24.51 7.42 9.58
N ARG A 278 -23.35 6.74 9.68
CA ARG A 278 -22.88 6.18 10.96
C ARG A 278 -22.60 7.24 12.03
N LYS A 279 -22.13 8.43 11.65
CA LYS A 279 -21.91 9.53 12.59
C LYS A 279 -23.20 10.17 13.09
N SER A 280 -24.29 10.00 12.34
CA SER A 280 -25.59 10.61 12.64
C SER A 280 -26.54 9.68 13.40
N ALA A 281 -26.18 8.40 13.52
CA ALA A 281 -26.93 7.37 14.26
C ALA A 281 -26.43 7.23 15.70
#